data_5d392d1ecd1673a006b1a13290d57cbd
#
_entry.id   5d392d1ecd1673a006b1a13290d57cbd
#
_cell.length_a   1.000
_cell.length_b   1.000
_cell.length_c   1.000
_cell.angle_alpha   90.00
_cell.angle_beta   90.00
_cell.angle_gamma   90.00
#
_symmetry.space_group_name_H-M   'P 1'
#
loop_
_entity.id
_entity.type
_entity.pdbx_description
1 polymer ?
#
loop_
_entity_poly.entity_id
_entity_poly.type
_entity_poly.pdbx_seq_one_letter_code
_entity_poly.pdbx_strand_id
1 'polypeptide(L)'
;MEQVTRTNLPIVGRIQHGEQQLINHKKRVAELGYFIAKTKNSNMDFLLNRFEEKYHKKSYLTIQFFDENPLTIRKIRYNQGGAVCYCMAGTSKGKQKISNKWQDIECRSDCKYCIKQEGASKAICNYEGTLKFMIPEISQDRIWIMKITGQQSISNLEAYINFQK
;
A
#
# COMPACT_ATOMS: atom_id res chain seq x y z
N MET A 1 -1.62 -22.43 -26.30
CA MET A 1 -0.93 -21.53 -25.35
C MET A 1 -1.97 -21.02 -24.38
N GLU A 2 -2.01 -21.54 -23.15
CA GLU A 2 -2.86 -20.99 -22.11
C GLU A 2 -2.41 -19.55 -21.83
N GLN A 3 -3.30 -18.61 -21.98
CA GLN A 3 -3.11 -17.26 -21.47
C GLN A 3 -2.97 -17.39 -19.94
N VAL A 4 -1.76 -17.34 -19.45
CA VAL A 4 -1.51 -17.16 -18.01
C VAL A 4 -2.17 -15.84 -17.66
N THR A 5 -3.31 -15.92 -17.03
CA THR A 5 -3.99 -14.74 -16.49
C THR A 5 -3.04 -14.14 -15.45
N ARG A 6 -2.49 -12.96 -15.75
CA ARG A 6 -1.50 -12.24 -14.91
C ARG A 6 -2.02 -11.92 -13.49
N THR A 7 -3.26 -12.21 -13.20
CA THR A 7 -3.94 -12.01 -11.91
C THR A 7 -3.37 -12.84 -10.75
N ASN A 8 -2.60 -13.90 -11.04
CA ASN A 8 -2.06 -14.82 -10.04
C ASN A 8 -0.54 -14.70 -9.82
N LEU A 9 0.10 -13.63 -10.32
CA LEU A 9 1.52 -13.44 -10.09
C LEU A 9 1.81 -13.19 -8.60
N PRO A 10 2.90 -13.79 -8.06
CA PRO A 10 3.21 -13.65 -6.64
C PRO A 10 3.66 -12.23 -6.29
N ILE A 11 3.20 -11.74 -5.16
CA ILE A 11 3.72 -10.52 -4.55
C ILE A 11 5.02 -10.86 -3.85
N VAL A 12 6.11 -10.24 -4.27
CA VAL A 12 7.46 -10.54 -3.77
C VAL A 12 7.96 -9.56 -2.72
N GLY A 13 7.44 -8.36 -2.72
CA GLY A 13 7.89 -7.36 -1.79
C GLY A 13 7.15 -6.04 -1.92
N ARG A 14 7.66 -5.05 -1.23
CA ARG A 14 7.11 -3.70 -1.25
C ARG A 14 8.16 -2.68 -1.63
N ILE A 15 7.70 -1.65 -2.29
CA ILE A 15 8.46 -0.43 -2.57
C ILE A 15 8.01 0.64 -1.58
N GLN A 16 8.93 1.37 -1.05
CA GLN A 16 8.65 2.48 -0.13
C GLN A 16 9.56 3.67 -0.40
N HIS A 17 9.07 4.86 -0.08
CA HIS A 17 9.76 6.14 -0.25
C HIS A 17 10.26 6.73 1.08
N GLY A 18 9.99 6.05 2.16
CA GLY A 18 10.40 6.42 3.50
C GLY A 18 10.88 5.23 4.29
N GLU A 19 11.69 5.46 5.29
CA GLU A 19 12.20 4.44 6.19
C GLU A 19 11.86 4.76 7.64
N GLN A 20 11.47 3.73 8.39
CA GLN A 20 11.20 3.89 9.81
C GLN A 20 12.51 4.07 10.57
N GLN A 21 12.66 5.20 11.22
CA GLN A 21 13.83 5.55 12.02
C GLN A 21 13.45 5.81 13.48
N LEU A 22 14.39 5.55 14.37
CA LEU A 22 14.27 5.91 15.79
C LEU A 22 14.81 7.33 15.97
N ILE A 23 13.91 8.27 16.24
CA ILE A 23 14.28 9.67 16.52
C ILE A 23 13.77 10.00 17.91
N ASN A 24 14.68 10.35 18.82
CA ASN A 24 14.36 10.63 20.24
C ASN A 24 13.51 9.52 20.89
N HIS A 25 13.94 8.25 20.72
CA HIS A 25 13.26 7.06 21.21
C HIS A 25 11.82 6.83 20.67
N LYS A 26 11.40 7.61 19.66
CA LYS A 26 10.12 7.43 18.98
C LYS A 26 10.33 6.94 17.54
N LYS A 27 9.57 5.94 17.14
CA LYS A 27 9.55 5.49 15.74
C LYS A 27 8.88 6.57 14.88
N ARG A 28 9.60 7.07 13.89
CA ARG A 28 9.10 8.02 12.89
C ARG A 28 9.45 7.54 11.48
N VAL A 29 8.66 7.91 10.49
CA VAL A 29 8.99 7.68 9.09
C VAL A 29 9.76 8.89 8.57
N ALA A 30 10.99 8.65 8.13
CA ALA A 30 11.79 9.66 7.42
C ALA A 30 11.59 9.47 5.90
N GLU A 31 11.31 10.55 5.20
CA GLU A 31 11.31 10.56 3.73
C GLU A 31 12.75 10.51 3.22
N LEU A 32 13.01 9.60 2.28
CA LEU A 32 14.36 9.37 1.75
C LEU A 32 14.63 10.17 0.47
N GLY A 33 13.60 10.68 -0.21
CA GLY A 33 13.73 11.30 -1.53
C GLY A 33 14.06 10.29 -2.66
N TYR A 34 14.13 9.00 -2.35
CA TYR A 34 14.37 7.91 -3.31
C TYR A 34 13.62 6.66 -2.87
N PHE A 35 13.47 5.71 -3.79
CA PHE A 35 12.76 4.45 -3.53
C PHE A 35 13.68 3.37 -2.99
N ILE A 36 13.17 2.58 -2.06
CA ILE A 36 13.81 1.35 -1.58
C ILE A 36 12.86 0.17 -1.74
N ALA A 37 13.42 -1.01 -1.99
CA ALA A 37 12.68 -2.25 -2.07
C ALA A 37 12.94 -3.10 -0.83
N LYS A 38 11.88 -3.75 -0.32
CA LYS A 38 11.97 -4.69 0.80
C LYS A 38 11.18 -5.97 0.50
N THR A 39 11.72 -7.10 0.92
CA THR A 39 11.03 -8.40 0.91
C THR A 39 11.12 -9.05 2.28
N LYS A 40 10.15 -9.90 2.61
CA LYS A 40 10.20 -10.74 3.81
C LYS A 40 10.82 -12.12 3.53
N ASN A 41 11.01 -12.46 2.26
CA ASN A 41 11.50 -13.76 1.84
C ASN A 41 12.96 -13.65 1.37
N SER A 42 13.89 -14.25 2.12
CA SER A 42 15.32 -14.26 1.79
C SER A 42 15.62 -14.91 0.43
N ASN A 43 14.77 -15.81 -0.06
CA ASN A 43 14.89 -16.38 -1.41
C ASN A 43 14.72 -15.35 -2.53
N MET A 44 14.23 -14.15 -2.21
CA MET A 44 14.04 -13.04 -3.15
C MET A 44 15.13 -11.96 -3.08
N ASP A 45 16.21 -12.19 -2.33
CA ASP A 45 17.31 -11.22 -2.17
C ASP A 45 17.98 -10.88 -3.50
N PHE A 46 17.98 -11.80 -4.47
CA PHE A 46 18.49 -11.53 -5.82
C PHE A 46 17.70 -10.41 -6.54
N LEU A 47 16.40 -10.26 -6.26
CA LEU A 47 15.59 -9.16 -6.78
C LEU A 47 15.94 -7.83 -6.11
N LEU A 48 16.23 -7.86 -4.80
CA LEU A 48 16.70 -6.67 -4.08
C LEU A 48 18.05 -6.20 -4.61
N ASN A 49 18.96 -7.11 -4.89
CA ASN A 49 20.25 -6.79 -5.50
C ASN A 49 20.08 -6.15 -6.88
N ARG A 50 19.21 -6.69 -7.74
CA ARG A 50 18.88 -6.09 -9.04
C ARG A 50 18.27 -4.70 -8.89
N PHE A 51 17.37 -4.53 -7.92
CA PHE A 51 16.76 -3.24 -7.64
C PHE A 51 17.82 -2.23 -7.25
N GLU A 52 18.73 -2.60 -6.35
CA GLU A 52 19.81 -1.74 -5.88
C GLU A 52 20.76 -1.36 -7.03
N GLU A 53 21.13 -2.30 -7.89
CA GLU A 53 21.96 -2.03 -9.06
C GLU A 53 21.30 -1.03 -10.01
N LYS A 54 20.00 -1.15 -10.26
CA LYS A 54 19.27 -0.34 -11.25
C LYS A 54 18.78 0.99 -10.69
N TYR A 55 18.33 1.02 -9.45
CA TYR A 55 17.60 2.14 -8.85
C TYR A 55 18.24 2.71 -7.57
N HIS A 56 19.53 2.46 -7.35
CA HIS A 56 20.24 2.99 -6.18
C HIS A 56 20.02 4.51 -6.05
N LYS A 57 19.37 4.93 -4.96
CA LYS A 57 19.03 6.33 -4.64
C LYS A 57 18.35 7.11 -5.77
N LYS A 58 17.65 6.44 -6.68
CA LYS A 58 16.86 7.12 -7.71
C LYS A 58 15.47 7.49 -7.19
N SER A 59 15.01 8.67 -7.54
CA SER A 59 13.70 9.21 -7.16
C SER A 59 12.57 8.84 -8.14
N TYR A 60 12.83 7.96 -9.09
CA TYR A 60 11.87 7.49 -10.08
C TYR A 60 11.95 5.97 -10.27
N LEU A 61 10.85 5.39 -10.68
CA LEU A 61 10.73 3.99 -11.10
C LEU A 61 9.98 3.91 -12.42
N THR A 62 10.42 3.02 -13.29
CA THR A 62 9.62 2.60 -14.44
C THR A 62 8.77 1.41 -14.03
N ILE A 63 7.46 1.59 -14.02
CA ILE A 63 6.51 0.56 -13.58
C ILE A 63 5.55 0.19 -14.72
N GLN A 64 4.98 -1.00 -14.62
CA GLN A 64 3.93 -1.47 -15.50
C GLN A 64 2.77 -2.01 -14.67
N PHE A 65 1.56 -1.59 -15.00
CA PHE A 65 0.36 -2.20 -14.44
C PHE A 65 0.06 -3.50 -15.19
N PHE A 66 -0.34 -4.51 -14.45
CA PHE A 66 -0.73 -5.82 -14.97
C PHE A 66 -2.25 -6.04 -14.89
N ASP A 67 -2.96 -5.18 -14.19
CA ASP A 67 -4.39 -5.23 -13.92
C ASP A 67 -5.03 -3.89 -14.31
N GLU A 68 -6.30 -3.93 -14.73
CA GLU A 68 -7.09 -2.72 -14.99
C GLU A 68 -7.36 -1.91 -13.72
N ASN A 69 -7.35 -2.58 -12.55
CA ASN A 69 -7.56 -1.98 -11.25
C ASN A 69 -6.35 -2.19 -10.33
N PRO A 70 -5.21 -1.53 -10.62
CA PRO A 70 -3.98 -1.73 -9.87
C PRO A 70 -4.02 -1.12 -8.46
N LEU A 71 -4.98 -0.23 -8.18
CA LEU A 71 -5.09 0.50 -6.92
C LEU A 71 -6.30 0.00 -6.11
N THR A 72 -6.02 -0.46 -4.88
CA THR A 72 -7.04 -0.80 -3.89
C THR A 72 -7.04 0.26 -2.81
N ILE A 73 -8.20 0.85 -2.51
CA ILE A 73 -8.35 1.91 -1.52
C ILE A 73 -9.19 1.37 -0.35
N ARG A 74 -8.71 1.61 0.85
CA ARG A 74 -9.43 1.28 2.09
C ARG A 74 -9.35 2.41 3.11
N LYS A 75 -10.31 2.44 4.02
CA LYS A 75 -10.22 3.21 5.26
C LYS A 75 -9.69 2.28 6.35
N ILE A 76 -8.69 2.71 7.08
CA ILE A 76 -8.01 1.85 8.04
C ILE A 76 -7.76 2.59 9.35
N ARG A 77 -7.89 1.87 10.45
CA ARG A 77 -7.55 2.32 11.79
C ARG A 77 -6.41 1.49 12.35
N TYR A 78 -5.41 2.17 12.87
CA TYR A 78 -4.26 1.58 13.54
C TYR A 78 -4.29 1.87 15.04
N ASN A 79 -3.72 0.95 15.81
CA ASN A 79 -3.29 1.16 17.18
C ASN A 79 -1.79 0.88 17.31
N GLN A 80 -1.25 0.86 18.53
CA GLN A 80 0.16 0.57 18.76
C GLN A 80 0.60 -0.82 18.28
N GLY A 81 -0.32 -1.77 18.21
CA GLY A 81 -0.08 -3.14 17.73
C GLY A 81 -0.30 -3.34 16.22
N GLY A 82 -0.58 -2.28 15.48
CA GLY A 82 -0.83 -2.34 14.03
C GLY A 82 -2.29 -2.09 13.64
N ALA A 83 -2.69 -2.57 12.49
CA ALA A 83 -4.04 -2.41 11.97
C ALA A 83 -5.06 -3.19 12.81
N VAL A 84 -6.16 -2.53 13.19
CA VAL A 84 -7.22 -3.12 14.01
C VAL A 84 -8.58 -3.15 13.35
N CYS A 85 -8.81 -2.32 12.36
CA CYS A 85 -10.06 -2.26 11.61
C CYS A 85 -9.83 -1.65 10.24
N TYR A 86 -10.48 -2.19 9.23
CA TYR A 86 -10.51 -1.54 7.91
C TYR A 86 -11.82 -1.83 7.20
N CYS A 87 -12.19 -0.95 6.27
CA CYS A 87 -13.25 -1.19 5.30
C CYS A 87 -12.79 -0.77 3.90
N MET A 88 -13.32 -1.46 2.90
CA MET A 88 -13.05 -1.12 1.51
C MET A 88 -13.79 0.17 1.17
N ALA A 89 -13.07 1.14 0.60
CA ALA A 89 -13.66 2.43 0.23
C ALA A 89 -14.81 2.23 -0.77
N GLY A 90 -15.90 2.96 -0.54
CA GLY A 90 -17.11 2.87 -1.38
C GLY A 90 -17.98 1.64 -1.13
N THR A 91 -17.69 0.82 -0.12
CA THR A 91 -18.48 -0.34 0.27
C THR A 91 -18.78 -0.36 1.77
N SER A 92 -19.76 -1.20 2.18
CA SER A 92 -20.02 -1.48 3.60
C SER A 92 -19.18 -2.64 4.15
N LYS A 93 -18.38 -3.29 3.32
CA LYS A 93 -17.58 -4.46 3.70
C LYS A 93 -16.31 -4.06 4.43
N GLY A 94 -16.09 -4.67 5.57
CA GLY A 94 -14.90 -4.42 6.37
C GLY A 94 -14.51 -5.62 7.22
N LYS A 95 -13.40 -5.46 7.92
CA LYS A 95 -12.90 -6.42 8.91
C LYS A 95 -12.40 -5.70 10.15
N GLN A 96 -12.63 -6.31 11.30
CA GLN A 96 -12.16 -5.84 12.59
C GLN A 96 -11.41 -6.94 13.31
N LYS A 97 -10.34 -6.59 13.99
CA LYS A 97 -9.55 -7.51 14.79
C LYS A 97 -10.14 -7.59 16.20
N ILE A 98 -10.66 -8.76 16.54
CA ILE A 98 -11.23 -9.07 17.85
C ILE A 98 -10.48 -10.27 18.42
N SER A 99 -9.89 -10.14 19.60
CA SER A 99 -9.08 -11.21 20.24
C SER A 99 -8.02 -11.79 19.28
N ASN A 100 -7.29 -10.91 18.59
CA ASN A 100 -6.26 -11.25 17.61
C ASN A 100 -6.74 -12.02 16.35
N LYS A 101 -8.03 -12.14 16.13
CA LYS A 101 -8.62 -12.73 14.92
C LYS A 101 -9.37 -11.67 14.13
N TRP A 102 -9.20 -11.70 12.80
CA TRP A 102 -9.95 -10.86 11.89
C TRP A 102 -11.36 -11.41 11.70
N GLN A 103 -12.37 -10.58 11.91
CA GLN A 103 -13.79 -10.91 11.73
C GLN A 103 -14.41 -9.94 10.74
N ASP A 104 -15.32 -10.45 9.91
CA ASP A 104 -16.09 -9.61 8.99
C ASP A 104 -17.03 -8.70 9.78
N ILE A 105 -17.08 -7.45 9.36
CA ILE A 105 -17.99 -6.44 9.90
C ILE A 105 -18.66 -5.69 8.76
N GLU A 106 -19.80 -5.09 9.06
CA GLU A 106 -20.42 -4.08 8.22
C GLU A 106 -19.94 -2.70 8.63
N CYS A 107 -19.30 -1.99 7.71
CA CYS A 107 -18.85 -0.63 7.94
C CYS A 107 -19.93 0.35 7.47
N ARG A 108 -20.66 0.93 8.40
CA ARG A 108 -21.74 1.89 8.12
C ARG A 108 -21.17 3.29 7.88
N SER A 109 -21.90 4.08 7.11
CA SER A 109 -21.55 5.48 6.84
C SER A 109 -21.50 6.36 8.09
N ASP A 110 -22.20 5.97 9.16
CA ASP A 110 -22.24 6.64 10.47
C ASP A 110 -21.20 6.09 11.46
N CYS A 111 -20.25 5.26 11.02
CA CYS A 111 -19.19 4.75 11.88
C CYS A 111 -18.37 5.90 12.50
N LYS A 112 -18.37 5.95 13.83
CA LYS A 112 -17.70 7.02 14.62
C LYS A 112 -16.22 7.19 14.32
N TYR A 113 -15.55 6.14 13.85
CA TYR A 113 -14.12 6.18 13.49
C TYR A 113 -13.88 6.72 12.09
N CYS A 114 -14.87 6.65 11.21
CA CYS A 114 -14.80 7.15 9.84
C CYS A 114 -15.24 8.61 9.72
N ILE A 115 -15.97 9.12 10.71
CA ILE A 115 -16.46 10.50 10.77
C ILE A 115 -15.48 11.34 11.58
N LYS A 116 -15.14 12.51 11.05
CA LYS A 116 -14.35 13.49 11.78
C LYS A 116 -15.15 14.00 12.98
N GLN A 117 -14.64 13.77 14.19
CA GLN A 117 -15.25 14.26 15.42
C GLN A 117 -15.04 15.76 15.57
N GLU A 118 -15.95 16.42 16.32
CA GLU A 118 -15.83 17.83 16.67
C GLU A 118 -14.51 18.11 17.40
N GLY A 119 -13.79 19.14 16.98
CA GLY A 119 -12.48 19.52 17.53
C GLY A 119 -11.29 18.68 17.03
N ALA A 120 -11.53 17.60 16.30
CA ALA A 120 -10.45 16.80 15.70
C ALA A 120 -9.99 17.37 14.34
N SER A 121 -8.69 17.28 14.05
CA SER A 121 -8.17 17.70 12.74
C SER A 121 -8.54 16.74 11.60
N LYS A 122 -8.74 15.44 11.93
CA LYS A 122 -9.07 14.38 10.96
C LYS A 122 -9.85 13.25 11.63
N ALA A 123 -10.49 12.39 10.83
CA ALA A 123 -11.09 11.15 11.30
C ALA A 123 -10.02 10.16 11.82
N ILE A 124 -10.43 9.23 12.69
CA ILE A 124 -9.54 8.20 13.24
C ILE A 124 -9.17 7.17 12.16
N CYS A 125 -10.14 6.74 11.33
CA CYS A 125 -9.86 5.96 10.14
C CYS A 125 -9.32 6.87 9.04
N ASN A 126 -8.19 6.47 8.45
CA ASN A 126 -7.56 7.20 7.36
C ASN A 126 -7.66 6.40 6.06
N TYR A 127 -7.61 7.10 4.93
CA TYR A 127 -7.48 6.45 3.64
C TYR A 127 -6.06 5.89 3.46
N GLU A 128 -5.99 4.65 2.98
CA GLU A 128 -4.76 3.98 2.57
C GLU A 128 -4.99 3.33 1.20
N GLY A 129 -4.12 3.65 0.25
CA GLY A 129 -4.06 3.00 -1.06
C GLY A 129 -2.97 1.92 -1.07
N THR A 130 -3.25 0.82 -1.74
CA THR A 130 -2.26 -0.20 -2.08
C THR A 130 -2.18 -0.30 -3.59
N LEU A 131 -1.07 0.15 -4.16
CA LEU A 131 -0.78 0.06 -5.58
C LEU A 131 -0.01 -1.24 -5.85
N LYS A 132 -0.46 -2.00 -6.87
CA LYS A 132 0.20 -3.22 -7.34
C LYS A 132 0.75 -2.99 -8.74
N PHE A 133 2.02 -3.33 -8.96
CA PHE A 133 2.69 -3.11 -10.24
C PHE A 133 3.86 -4.06 -10.41
N MET A 134 4.33 -4.16 -11.65
CA MET A 134 5.61 -4.78 -12.00
C MET A 134 6.67 -3.69 -12.21
N ILE A 135 7.92 -4.06 -11.97
CA ILE A 135 9.09 -3.27 -12.38
C ILE A 135 9.80 -4.10 -13.46
N PRO A 136 9.52 -3.86 -14.77
CA PRO A 136 9.97 -4.74 -15.84
C PRO A 136 11.48 -4.92 -15.92
N GLU A 137 12.23 -3.88 -15.54
CA GLU A 137 13.71 -3.92 -15.52
C GLU A 137 14.27 -4.81 -14.40
N ILE A 138 13.46 -5.18 -13.41
CA ILE A 138 13.84 -6.08 -12.32
C ILE A 138 13.30 -7.48 -12.57
N SER A 139 11.99 -7.58 -12.88
CA SER A 139 11.32 -8.85 -13.17
C SER A 139 9.98 -8.60 -13.87
N GLN A 140 9.65 -9.44 -14.85
CA GLN A 140 8.39 -9.35 -15.60
C GLN A 140 7.29 -10.30 -15.07
N ASP A 141 7.58 -11.10 -14.07
CA ASP A 141 6.69 -12.14 -13.51
C ASP A 141 6.43 -11.97 -12.01
N ARG A 142 6.77 -10.82 -11.46
CA ARG A 142 6.67 -10.54 -10.02
C ARG A 142 5.94 -9.21 -9.78
N ILE A 143 5.14 -9.21 -8.72
CA ILE A 143 4.38 -8.04 -8.30
C ILE A 143 5.04 -7.39 -7.09
N TRP A 144 5.17 -6.09 -7.17
CA TRP A 144 5.52 -5.22 -6.07
C TRP A 144 4.30 -4.47 -5.59
N ILE A 145 4.25 -4.15 -4.32
CA ILE A 145 3.22 -3.29 -3.74
C ILE A 145 3.82 -2.00 -3.19
N MET A 146 3.08 -0.93 -3.30
CA MET A 146 3.39 0.34 -2.65
C MET A 146 2.16 0.81 -1.87
N LYS A 147 2.36 1.17 -0.61
CA LYS A 147 1.33 1.82 0.20
C LYS A 147 1.38 3.32 -0.02
N ILE A 148 0.23 3.90 -0.25
CA ILE A 148 0.04 5.33 -0.48
C ILE A 148 -0.88 5.85 0.61
N THR A 149 -0.42 6.85 1.34
CA THR A 149 -1.17 7.51 2.37
C THR A 149 -1.47 8.94 1.96
N GLY A 150 -2.55 9.49 2.53
CA GLY A 150 -2.99 10.84 2.18
C GLY A 150 -4.04 10.83 1.07
N GLN A 151 -5.19 11.42 1.39
CA GLN A 151 -6.36 11.42 0.50
C GLN A 151 -6.07 12.09 -0.84
N GLN A 152 -5.31 13.18 -0.86
CA GLN A 152 -4.97 13.88 -2.10
C GLN A 152 -4.08 13.04 -3.01
N SER A 153 -3.08 12.37 -2.46
CA SER A 153 -2.18 11.50 -3.23
C SER A 153 -2.92 10.32 -3.85
N ILE A 154 -3.84 9.72 -3.08
CA ILE A 154 -4.69 8.62 -3.56
C ILE A 154 -5.60 9.10 -4.68
N SER A 155 -6.28 10.25 -4.51
CA SER A 155 -7.18 10.82 -5.52
C SER A 155 -6.44 11.18 -6.81
N ASN A 156 -5.25 11.75 -6.71
CA ASN A 156 -4.43 12.08 -7.88
C ASN A 156 -4.01 10.82 -8.65
N LEU A 157 -3.61 9.77 -7.93
CA LEU A 157 -3.23 8.52 -8.55
C LEU A 157 -4.43 7.81 -9.20
N GLU A 158 -5.57 7.79 -8.53
CA GLU A 158 -6.82 7.23 -9.06
C GLU A 158 -7.24 7.94 -10.35
N ALA A 159 -7.21 9.27 -10.36
CA ALA A 159 -7.50 10.07 -11.55
C ALA A 159 -6.53 9.74 -12.71
N TYR A 160 -5.23 9.61 -12.42
CA TYR A 160 -4.24 9.24 -13.42
C TYR A 160 -4.50 7.86 -14.00
N ILE A 161 -4.77 6.85 -13.16
CA ILE A 161 -5.06 5.47 -13.61
C ILE A 161 -6.30 5.45 -14.50
N ASN A 162 -7.35 6.18 -14.12
CA ASN A 162 -8.59 6.24 -14.90
C ASN A 162 -8.41 6.97 -16.25
N PHE A 163 -7.49 7.92 -16.32
CA PHE A 163 -7.14 8.59 -17.57
C PHE A 163 -6.40 7.69 -18.56
N GLN A 164 -5.67 6.68 -18.08
CA GLN A 164 -4.91 5.74 -18.91
C GLN A 164 -5.76 4.58 -19.47
N LYS A 165 -7.02 4.43 -19.02
CA LYS A 165 -7.97 3.42 -19.54
C LYS A 165 -8.65 3.92 -20.81
#